data_1ff968155349ebb74a9cca03bc88f6c8
#
_entry.id   1ff968155349ebb74a9cca03bc88f6c8
#
_cell.length_a   1.000
_cell.length_b   1.000
_cell.length_c   1.000
_cell.angle_alpha   90.00
_cell.angle_beta   90.00
_cell.angle_gamma   90.00
#
_symmetry.space_group_name_H-M   'P 1'
#
loop_
_entity.id
_entity.type
_entity.pdbx_description
1 polymer ?
#
loop_
_entity_poly.entity_id
_entity_poly.type
_entity_poly.pdbx_seq_one_letter_code
_entity_poly.pdbx_strand_id
1 'polypeptide(L)'
;MGADMSAETSAVKGRAPHRRDENARLAVLHAADDILVERGFGGVTIEGIAARAGVAKQTIYRWWPSKVAVLLDTLVDDASRQLTVPDTGSAVDDTRRYLRVLARFLTKEPAGKVLLALIGEAQHDAEMARTFHQRYLDPQRQREREMLKRGITAGQLPEALDVDAALDALCGPIVYRALTGAPIPRSFSDGLVADILDRHSG
;
A
#
# COMPACT_ATOMS: atom_id res chain seq x y z
N MET A 1 1.70 -69.27 -15.10
CA MET A 1 1.91 -68.31 -16.19
C MET A 1 1.10 -67.10 -15.80
N GLY A 2 1.58 -66.09 -15.12
CA GLY A 2 2.66 -65.19 -15.46
C GLY A 2 2.03 -63.95 -16.04
N ALA A 3 1.60 -63.02 -15.20
CA ALA A 3 1.20 -61.68 -15.67
C ALA A 3 1.73 -60.69 -14.67
N ASP A 4 2.71 -59.98 -15.11
CA ASP A 4 3.43 -58.91 -14.54
C ASP A 4 2.49 -57.70 -14.30
N MET A 5 2.51 -57.16 -13.07
CA MET A 5 1.82 -55.94 -12.70
C MET A 5 2.85 -54.90 -12.28
N SER A 6 3.41 -54.22 -13.28
CA SER A 6 4.15 -52.97 -13.06
C SER A 6 3.19 -51.80 -13.24
N ALA A 7 2.60 -51.33 -12.17
CA ALA A 7 1.84 -50.08 -12.16
C ALA A 7 2.78 -48.94 -11.76
N GLU A 8 2.98 -48.08 -12.73
CA GLU A 8 3.79 -46.87 -12.64
C GLU A 8 3.26 -45.88 -11.62
N THR A 9 4.12 -45.51 -10.71
CA THR A 9 3.94 -44.37 -9.83
C THR A 9 4.41 -43.10 -10.58
N SER A 10 3.52 -42.47 -11.30
CA SER A 10 3.77 -41.13 -11.86
C SER A 10 3.47 -40.08 -10.79
N ALA A 11 4.48 -39.73 -10.03
CA ALA A 11 4.36 -38.74 -8.95
C ALA A 11 4.59 -37.33 -9.47
N VAL A 12 3.60 -36.53 -9.27
CA VAL A 12 3.51 -35.09 -9.14
C VAL A 12 4.86 -34.40 -8.80
N LYS A 13 5.56 -33.87 -9.81
CA LYS A 13 6.84 -33.14 -9.66
C LYS A 13 6.76 -31.65 -10.06
N GLY A 14 5.58 -31.01 -10.05
CA GLY A 14 5.41 -29.65 -10.54
C GLY A 14 5.19 -28.54 -9.51
N ARG A 15 5.03 -28.85 -8.22
CA ARG A 15 4.60 -27.86 -7.21
C ARG A 15 5.68 -27.31 -6.28
N ALA A 16 6.84 -27.91 -6.19
CA ALA A 16 7.87 -27.56 -5.22
C ALA A 16 8.70 -26.28 -5.56
N PRO A 17 9.09 -26.00 -6.82
CA PRO A 17 9.89 -24.81 -7.15
C PRO A 17 9.12 -23.50 -6.95
N HIS A 18 7.92 -23.39 -7.46
CA HIS A 18 7.09 -22.18 -7.37
C HIS A 18 6.75 -21.79 -5.92
N ARG A 19 6.50 -22.75 -5.06
CA ARG A 19 6.21 -22.50 -3.64
C ARG A 19 7.45 -22.03 -2.87
N ARG A 20 8.64 -22.52 -3.23
CA ARG A 20 9.91 -22.06 -2.64
C ARG A 20 10.24 -20.63 -3.08
N ASP A 21 10.01 -20.30 -4.35
CA ASP A 21 10.21 -18.94 -4.88
C ASP A 21 9.27 -17.95 -4.21
N GLU A 22 8.00 -18.27 -4.02
CA GLU A 22 7.04 -17.39 -3.34
C GLU A 22 7.38 -17.19 -1.85
N ASN A 23 7.77 -18.25 -1.13
CA ASN A 23 8.21 -18.14 0.26
C ASN A 23 9.47 -17.26 0.38
N ALA A 24 10.42 -17.39 -0.55
CA ALA A 24 11.61 -16.54 -0.58
C ALA A 24 11.24 -15.08 -0.89
N ARG A 25 10.28 -14.85 -1.80
CA ARG A 25 9.77 -13.51 -2.10
C ARG A 25 9.16 -12.84 -0.87
N LEU A 26 8.28 -13.54 -0.17
CA LEU A 26 7.66 -13.04 1.06
C LEU A 26 8.69 -12.77 2.17
N ALA A 27 9.68 -13.65 2.34
CA ALA A 27 10.75 -13.45 3.31
C ALA A 27 11.57 -12.18 3.03
N VAL A 28 11.82 -11.85 1.75
CA VAL A 28 12.49 -10.61 1.33
C VAL A 28 11.65 -9.39 1.68
N LEU A 29 10.34 -9.41 1.38
CA LEU A 29 9.45 -8.28 1.68
C LEU A 29 9.36 -8.03 3.19
N HIS A 30 9.15 -9.07 4.00
CA HIS A 30 9.12 -8.94 5.46
C HIS A 30 10.45 -8.43 6.02
N ALA A 31 11.59 -8.94 5.52
CA ALA A 31 12.90 -8.48 5.96
C ALA A 31 13.15 -7.01 5.63
N ALA A 32 12.69 -6.54 4.48
CA ALA A 32 12.80 -5.13 4.07
C ALA A 32 11.97 -4.21 4.97
N ASP A 33 10.73 -4.61 5.27
CA ASP A 33 9.83 -3.88 6.15
C ASP A 33 10.39 -3.77 7.58
N ASP A 34 10.82 -4.88 8.16
CA ASP A 34 11.43 -4.92 9.49
C ASP A 34 12.66 -3.99 9.58
N ILE A 35 13.57 -4.04 8.58
CA ILE A 35 14.77 -3.20 8.58
C ILE A 35 14.38 -1.72 8.47
N LEU A 36 13.39 -1.39 7.65
CA LEU A 36 12.91 -0.01 7.51
C LEU A 36 12.37 0.52 8.84
N VAL A 37 11.56 -0.29 9.53
CA VAL A 37 10.98 0.09 10.84
C VAL A 37 12.08 0.27 11.90
N GLU A 38 13.08 -0.62 11.92
CA GLU A 38 14.17 -0.60 12.91
C GLU A 38 15.18 0.52 12.66
N ARG A 39 15.55 0.79 11.39
CA ARG A 39 16.73 1.58 11.02
C ARG A 39 16.44 2.74 10.08
N GLY A 40 15.18 2.93 9.70
CA GLY A 40 14.77 3.91 8.70
C GLY A 40 15.25 3.57 7.29
N PHE A 41 14.89 4.41 6.30
CA PHE A 41 15.19 4.19 4.89
C PHE A 41 16.70 4.07 4.60
N GLY A 42 17.52 4.90 5.25
CA GLY A 42 18.98 4.84 5.10
C GLY A 42 19.61 3.52 5.54
N GLY A 43 19.00 2.84 6.52
CA GLY A 43 19.44 1.54 7.02
C GLY A 43 19.04 0.34 6.16
N VAL A 44 18.13 0.52 5.19
CA VAL A 44 17.73 -0.55 4.26
C VAL A 44 18.79 -0.72 3.18
N THR A 45 19.38 -1.92 3.11
CA THR A 45 20.33 -2.33 2.07
C THR A 45 19.98 -3.70 1.53
N ILE A 46 20.34 -3.99 0.28
CA ILE A 46 20.11 -5.33 -0.32
C ILE A 46 20.86 -6.42 0.47
N GLU A 47 22.05 -6.09 0.97
CA GLU A 47 22.84 -6.99 1.83
C GLU A 47 22.11 -7.31 3.14
N GLY A 48 21.56 -6.29 3.80
CA GLY A 48 20.80 -6.44 5.04
C GLY A 48 19.53 -7.26 4.82
N ILE A 49 18.80 -6.98 3.74
CA ILE A 49 17.60 -7.74 3.36
C ILE A 49 17.96 -9.21 3.09
N ALA A 50 19.00 -9.46 2.27
CA ALA A 50 19.44 -10.81 1.93
C ALA A 50 19.84 -11.62 3.16
N ALA A 51 20.62 -11.02 4.07
CA ALA A 51 21.04 -11.66 5.32
C ALA A 51 19.86 -11.99 6.23
N ARG A 52 18.90 -11.06 6.40
CA ARG A 52 17.72 -11.28 7.26
C ARG A 52 16.73 -12.27 6.65
N ALA A 53 16.52 -12.24 5.35
CA ALA A 53 15.63 -13.16 4.64
C ALA A 53 16.23 -14.55 4.43
N GLY A 54 17.53 -14.74 4.68
CA GLY A 54 18.22 -16.02 4.45
C GLY A 54 18.33 -16.42 2.97
N VAL A 55 18.46 -15.41 2.07
CA VAL A 55 18.57 -15.63 0.62
C VAL A 55 19.86 -15.02 0.05
N ALA A 56 20.29 -15.50 -1.12
CA ALA A 56 21.41 -14.88 -1.81
C ALA A 56 20.99 -13.53 -2.44
N LYS A 57 21.89 -12.54 -2.52
CA LYS A 57 21.62 -11.24 -3.19
C LYS A 57 21.14 -11.39 -4.62
N GLN A 58 21.72 -12.34 -5.39
CA GLN A 58 21.26 -12.64 -6.75
C GLN A 58 19.80 -13.05 -6.82
N THR A 59 19.27 -13.71 -5.77
CA THR A 59 17.85 -14.05 -5.67
C THR A 59 16.99 -12.80 -5.59
N ILE A 60 17.43 -11.79 -4.82
CA ILE A 60 16.73 -10.50 -4.73
C ILE A 60 16.78 -9.76 -6.07
N TYR A 61 17.98 -9.61 -6.66
CA TYR A 61 18.16 -8.89 -7.93
C TYR A 61 17.41 -9.53 -9.11
N ARG A 62 17.07 -10.80 -9.05
CA ARG A 62 16.22 -11.46 -10.05
C ARG A 62 14.79 -10.88 -10.08
N TRP A 63 14.30 -10.38 -8.96
CA TRP A 63 12.92 -9.84 -8.82
C TRP A 63 12.89 -8.33 -8.71
N TRP A 64 13.89 -7.74 -8.06
CA TRP A 64 13.92 -6.32 -7.76
C TRP A 64 15.27 -5.71 -8.12
N PRO A 65 15.30 -4.68 -8.98
CA PRO A 65 16.55 -4.04 -9.39
C PRO A 65 17.19 -3.20 -8.27
N SER A 66 16.40 -2.82 -7.24
CA SER A 66 16.87 -1.96 -6.15
C SER A 66 16.10 -2.21 -4.83
N LYS A 67 16.63 -1.68 -3.72
CA LYS A 67 15.93 -1.68 -2.44
C LYS A 67 14.59 -0.94 -2.49
N VAL A 68 14.50 0.12 -3.31
CA VAL A 68 13.28 0.91 -3.51
C VAL A 68 12.19 0.05 -4.16
N ALA A 69 12.55 -0.76 -5.15
CA ALA A 69 11.62 -1.68 -5.78
C ALA A 69 11.09 -2.74 -4.80
N VAL A 70 11.93 -3.25 -3.88
CA VAL A 70 11.50 -4.15 -2.80
C VAL A 70 10.49 -3.44 -1.90
N LEU A 71 10.83 -2.25 -1.41
CA LEU A 71 9.97 -1.47 -0.51
C LEU A 71 8.64 -1.07 -1.16
N LEU A 72 8.65 -0.77 -2.46
CA LEU A 72 7.43 -0.47 -3.19
C LEU A 72 6.50 -1.69 -3.28
N ASP A 73 7.05 -2.90 -3.50
CA ASP A 73 6.26 -4.13 -3.50
C ASP A 73 5.67 -4.42 -2.10
N THR A 74 6.45 -4.20 -1.03
CA THR A 74 5.97 -4.30 0.35
C THR A 74 4.79 -3.36 0.59
N LEU A 75 4.94 -2.08 0.19
CA LEU A 75 3.89 -1.09 0.34
C LEU A 75 2.61 -1.48 -0.41
N VAL A 76 2.73 -1.87 -1.69
CA VAL A 76 1.58 -2.22 -2.53
C VAL A 76 0.80 -3.40 -1.94
N ASP A 77 1.50 -4.42 -1.45
CA ASP A 77 0.89 -5.60 -0.84
C ASP A 77 0.16 -5.25 0.46
N ASP A 78 0.81 -4.51 1.37
CA ASP A 78 0.24 -4.11 2.65
C ASP A 78 -0.89 -3.08 2.50
N ALA A 79 -0.71 -2.07 1.66
CA ALA A 79 -1.73 -1.04 1.45
C ALA A 79 -3.00 -1.63 0.84
N SER A 80 -2.89 -2.60 -0.07
CA SER A 80 -4.04 -3.27 -0.67
C SER A 80 -4.93 -3.96 0.38
N ARG A 81 -4.33 -4.44 1.47
CA ARG A 81 -5.03 -5.09 2.59
C ARG A 81 -5.53 -4.11 3.65
N GLN A 82 -4.76 -3.05 3.93
CA GLN A 82 -4.99 -2.18 5.08
C GLN A 82 -5.73 -0.88 4.72
N LEU A 83 -5.52 -0.33 3.51
CA LEU A 83 -6.18 0.88 3.02
C LEU A 83 -7.37 0.54 2.12
N THR A 84 -8.29 -0.26 2.65
CA THR A 84 -9.54 -0.56 1.95
C THR A 84 -10.48 0.64 2.01
N VAL A 85 -11.10 0.94 0.87
CA VAL A 85 -12.13 1.98 0.77
C VAL A 85 -13.48 1.36 1.14
N PRO A 86 -14.19 1.87 2.16
CA PRO A 86 -15.49 1.33 2.55
C PRO A 86 -16.57 1.55 1.47
N ASP A 87 -17.62 0.73 1.52
CA ASP A 87 -18.83 0.88 0.72
C ASP A 87 -20.05 0.49 1.58
N THR A 88 -20.50 1.45 2.39
CA THR A 88 -21.63 1.23 3.33
C THR A 88 -22.94 1.86 2.84
N GLY A 89 -22.89 2.51 1.68
CA GLY A 89 -24.01 3.24 1.12
C GLY A 89 -24.07 4.71 1.57
N SER A 90 -23.11 5.20 2.39
CA SER A 90 -22.97 6.61 2.78
C SER A 90 -21.57 7.11 2.41
N ALA A 91 -21.46 7.90 1.36
CA ALA A 91 -20.17 8.44 0.90
C ALA A 91 -19.46 9.27 1.98
N VAL A 92 -20.22 10.04 2.77
CA VAL A 92 -19.70 10.87 3.87
C VAL A 92 -19.12 9.97 4.98
N ASP A 93 -19.85 8.94 5.39
CA ASP A 93 -19.39 8.02 6.45
C ASP A 93 -18.24 7.15 5.97
N ASP A 94 -18.25 6.73 4.71
CA ASP A 94 -17.18 5.98 4.08
C ASP A 94 -15.89 6.81 4.03
N THR A 95 -15.98 8.08 3.63
CA THR A 95 -14.86 9.02 3.64
C THR A 95 -14.33 9.22 5.06
N ARG A 96 -15.21 9.41 6.04
CA ARG A 96 -14.82 9.57 7.45
C ARG A 96 -14.09 8.33 7.99
N ARG A 97 -14.57 7.14 7.66
CA ARG A 97 -13.92 5.87 8.04
C ARG A 97 -12.58 5.72 7.33
N TYR A 98 -12.53 6.02 6.04
CA TYR A 98 -11.30 5.94 5.24
C TYR A 98 -10.21 6.86 5.79
N LEU A 99 -10.49 8.13 6.07
CA LEU A 99 -9.50 9.06 6.63
C LEU A 99 -8.95 8.62 7.99
N ARG A 100 -9.78 8.01 8.83
CA ARG A 100 -9.33 7.44 10.10
C ARG A 100 -8.39 6.24 9.89
N VAL A 101 -8.70 5.38 8.91
CA VAL A 101 -7.83 4.26 8.52
C VAL A 101 -6.52 4.78 7.95
N LEU A 102 -6.55 5.78 7.06
CA LEU A 102 -5.37 6.42 6.48
C LEU A 102 -4.49 7.03 7.58
N ALA A 103 -5.07 7.79 8.50
CA ALA A 103 -4.34 8.38 9.62
C ALA A 103 -3.66 7.32 10.49
N ARG A 104 -4.36 6.23 10.81
CA ARG A 104 -3.78 5.11 11.56
C ARG A 104 -2.67 4.42 10.76
N PHE A 105 -2.90 4.14 9.49
CA PHE A 105 -1.93 3.51 8.60
C PHE A 105 -0.63 4.30 8.58
N LEU A 106 -0.68 5.60 8.33
CA LEU A 106 0.50 6.46 8.25
C LEU A 106 1.24 6.61 9.59
N THR A 107 0.54 6.52 10.73
CA THR A 107 1.14 6.81 12.04
C THR A 107 1.46 5.57 12.88
N LYS A 108 0.86 4.42 12.60
CA LYS A 108 0.96 3.22 13.45
C LYS A 108 1.46 1.98 12.71
N GLU A 109 1.21 1.88 11.40
CA GLU A 109 1.56 0.67 10.66
C GLU A 109 2.97 0.79 10.02
N PRO A 110 3.73 -0.31 9.96
CA PRO A 110 5.04 -0.33 9.29
C PRO A 110 4.96 0.16 7.85
N ALA A 111 3.99 -0.32 7.07
CA ALA A 111 3.79 0.08 5.68
C ALA A 111 3.52 1.59 5.51
N GLY A 112 2.94 2.25 6.52
CA GLY A 112 2.81 3.71 6.53
C GLY A 112 4.15 4.42 6.57
N LYS A 113 5.14 3.89 7.31
CA LYS A 113 6.51 4.42 7.30
C LYS A 113 7.19 4.19 5.96
N VAL A 114 6.94 3.04 5.31
CA VAL A 114 7.39 2.77 3.93
C VAL A 114 6.84 3.83 2.99
N LEU A 115 5.53 4.09 3.06
CA LEU A 115 4.88 5.12 2.21
C LEU A 115 5.53 6.49 2.39
N LEU A 116 5.68 6.96 3.63
CA LEU A 116 6.29 8.26 3.90
C LEU A 116 7.74 8.35 3.42
N ALA A 117 8.52 7.27 3.57
CA ALA A 117 9.89 7.20 3.06
C ALA A 117 9.94 7.27 1.52
N LEU A 118 9.05 6.54 0.83
CA LEU A 118 8.96 6.55 -0.64
C LEU A 118 8.52 7.92 -1.19
N ILE A 119 7.63 8.64 -0.51
CA ILE A 119 7.27 10.03 -0.84
C ILE A 119 8.53 10.92 -0.79
N GLY A 120 9.37 10.77 0.24
CA GLY A 120 10.62 11.51 0.35
C GLY A 120 11.61 11.20 -0.77
N GLU A 121 11.84 9.91 -1.04
CA GLU A 121 12.76 9.45 -2.09
C GLU A 121 12.32 9.86 -3.51
N ALA A 122 11.01 9.87 -3.76
CA ALA A 122 10.44 10.31 -5.03
C ALA A 122 10.80 11.76 -5.41
N GLN A 123 11.20 12.59 -4.44
CA GLN A 123 11.64 13.97 -4.70
C GLN A 123 13.04 14.04 -5.33
N HIS A 124 13.83 12.96 -5.23
CA HIS A 124 15.22 12.93 -5.66
C HIS A 124 15.47 12.04 -6.88
N ASP A 125 14.47 11.23 -7.29
CA ASP A 125 14.59 10.29 -8.42
C ASP A 125 13.29 10.28 -9.24
N ALA A 126 13.35 10.86 -10.43
CA ALA A 126 12.19 10.99 -11.33
C ALA A 126 11.70 9.62 -11.89
N GLU A 127 12.56 8.62 -12.03
CA GLU A 127 12.17 7.28 -12.48
C GLU A 127 11.44 6.55 -11.35
N MET A 128 11.98 6.64 -10.15
CA MET A 128 11.34 6.13 -8.94
C MET A 128 9.98 6.81 -8.73
N ALA A 129 9.88 8.13 -8.86
CA ALA A 129 8.63 8.87 -8.74
C ALA A 129 7.57 8.35 -9.72
N ARG A 130 7.92 8.17 -11.00
CA ARG A 130 6.98 7.61 -11.99
C ARG A 130 6.52 6.20 -11.62
N THR A 131 7.45 5.34 -11.20
CA THR A 131 7.13 3.96 -10.80
C THR A 131 6.22 3.94 -9.55
N PHE A 132 6.47 4.79 -8.57
CA PHE A 132 5.67 4.94 -7.37
C PHE A 132 4.26 5.45 -7.69
N HIS A 133 4.12 6.45 -8.57
CA HIS A 133 2.82 6.90 -9.08
C HIS A 133 2.05 5.74 -9.72
N GLN A 134 2.62 5.11 -10.74
CA GLN A 134 1.94 4.07 -11.51
C GLN A 134 1.54 2.84 -10.68
N ARG A 135 2.39 2.43 -9.76
CA ARG A 135 2.18 1.19 -9.01
C ARG A 135 1.39 1.36 -7.72
N TYR A 136 1.42 2.54 -7.12
CA TYR A 136 0.77 2.78 -5.85
C TYR A 136 -0.20 3.97 -5.87
N LEU A 137 0.26 5.18 -6.18
CA LEU A 137 -0.57 6.38 -6.01
C LEU A 137 -1.78 6.40 -6.93
N ASP A 138 -1.61 6.13 -8.23
CA ASP A 138 -2.71 6.18 -9.19
C ASP A 138 -3.78 5.11 -8.91
N PRO A 139 -3.43 3.82 -8.64
CA PRO A 139 -4.42 2.82 -8.25
C PRO A 139 -5.13 3.16 -6.94
N GLN A 140 -4.43 3.73 -5.94
CA GLN A 140 -5.04 4.12 -4.69
C GLN A 140 -6.00 5.29 -4.89
N ARG A 141 -5.55 6.32 -5.62
CA ARG A 141 -6.37 7.50 -5.97
C ARG A 141 -7.64 7.12 -6.74
N GLN A 142 -7.54 6.13 -7.63
CA GLN A 142 -8.70 5.65 -8.37
C GLN A 142 -9.76 5.05 -7.44
N ARG A 143 -9.37 4.25 -6.45
CA ARG A 143 -10.30 3.71 -5.43
C ARG A 143 -10.97 4.82 -4.61
N GLU A 144 -10.22 5.84 -4.25
CA GLU A 144 -10.73 7.02 -3.53
C GLU A 144 -11.73 7.82 -4.38
N ARG A 145 -11.42 8.02 -5.68
CA ARG A 145 -12.35 8.67 -6.62
C ARG A 145 -13.67 7.92 -6.75
N GLU A 146 -13.61 6.60 -6.83
CA GLU A 146 -14.80 5.77 -6.93
C GLU A 146 -15.71 5.91 -5.72
N MET A 147 -15.15 6.06 -4.52
CA MET A 147 -15.93 6.31 -3.29
C MET A 147 -16.76 7.61 -3.41
N LEU A 148 -16.13 8.72 -3.77
CA LEU A 148 -16.85 10.01 -3.91
C LEU A 148 -17.81 10.00 -5.10
N LYS A 149 -17.44 9.38 -6.22
CA LYS A 149 -18.33 9.25 -7.39
C LYS A 149 -19.59 8.45 -7.09
N ARG A 150 -19.49 7.39 -6.28
CA ARG A 150 -20.70 6.67 -5.81
C ARG A 150 -21.62 7.62 -5.04
N GLY A 151 -21.07 8.47 -4.18
CA GLY A 151 -21.84 9.47 -3.44
C GLY A 151 -22.55 10.49 -4.36
N ILE A 152 -21.86 10.94 -5.41
CA ILE A 152 -22.47 11.83 -6.42
C ILE A 152 -23.59 11.11 -7.15
N THR A 153 -23.37 9.89 -7.63
CA THR A 153 -24.37 9.08 -8.34
C THR A 153 -25.60 8.79 -7.47
N ALA A 154 -25.40 8.61 -6.15
CA ALA A 154 -26.48 8.41 -5.19
C ALA A 154 -27.16 9.71 -4.72
N GLY A 155 -26.79 10.88 -5.24
CA GLY A 155 -27.35 12.18 -4.85
C GLY A 155 -26.98 12.63 -3.43
N GLN A 156 -25.94 12.03 -2.83
CA GLN A 156 -25.46 12.38 -1.48
C GLN A 156 -24.41 13.50 -1.50
N LEU A 157 -23.75 13.68 -2.63
CA LEU A 157 -22.78 14.73 -2.88
C LEU A 157 -23.18 15.53 -4.13
N PRO A 158 -22.80 16.81 -4.20
CA PRO A 158 -23.13 17.66 -5.34
C PRO A 158 -22.56 17.12 -6.66
N GLU A 159 -23.32 17.18 -7.73
CA GLU A 159 -22.86 16.81 -9.08
C GLU A 159 -21.66 17.65 -9.54
N ALA A 160 -21.60 18.91 -9.12
CA ALA A 160 -20.53 19.85 -9.43
C ALA A 160 -19.26 19.67 -8.57
N LEU A 161 -19.21 18.66 -7.67
CA LEU A 161 -18.04 18.44 -6.81
C LEU A 161 -16.81 18.09 -7.64
N ASP A 162 -15.75 18.89 -7.53
CA ASP A 162 -14.43 18.52 -8.03
C ASP A 162 -13.85 17.42 -7.13
N VAL A 163 -13.95 16.17 -7.61
CA VAL A 163 -13.56 14.98 -6.87
C VAL A 163 -12.07 14.99 -6.53
N ASP A 164 -11.21 15.46 -7.45
CA ASP A 164 -9.77 15.46 -7.21
C ASP A 164 -9.36 16.54 -6.22
N ALA A 165 -9.91 17.74 -6.34
CA ALA A 165 -9.69 18.80 -5.36
C ALA A 165 -10.20 18.42 -3.97
N ALA A 166 -11.37 17.78 -3.88
CA ALA A 166 -11.92 17.28 -2.62
C ALA A 166 -11.02 16.24 -1.97
N LEU A 167 -10.51 15.27 -2.74
CA LEU A 167 -9.59 14.25 -2.23
C LEU A 167 -8.25 14.84 -1.77
N ASP A 168 -7.73 15.83 -2.50
CA ASP A 168 -6.51 16.54 -2.09
C ASP A 168 -6.70 17.28 -0.77
N ALA A 169 -7.84 17.96 -0.62
CA ALA A 169 -8.19 18.64 0.61
C ALA A 169 -8.45 17.70 1.79
N LEU A 170 -8.96 16.48 1.54
CA LEU A 170 -9.23 15.46 2.55
C LEU A 170 -7.96 14.71 2.97
N CYS A 171 -7.18 14.21 2.03
CA CYS A 171 -6.02 13.35 2.29
C CYS A 171 -4.73 14.15 2.57
N GLY A 172 -4.54 15.29 1.90
CA GLY A 172 -3.33 16.10 2.00
C GLY A 172 -2.99 16.51 3.44
N PRO A 173 -3.91 17.07 4.23
CA PRO A 173 -3.63 17.42 5.63
C PRO A 173 -3.26 16.23 6.52
N ILE A 174 -3.81 15.04 6.26
CA ILE A 174 -3.46 13.79 6.95
C ILE A 174 -2.00 13.41 6.64
N VAL A 175 -1.64 13.39 5.35
CA VAL A 175 -0.27 13.09 4.90
C VAL A 175 0.72 14.13 5.42
N TYR A 176 0.39 15.44 5.34
CA TYR A 176 1.23 16.51 5.87
C TYR A 176 1.52 16.33 7.36
N ARG A 177 0.48 16.06 8.17
CA ARG A 177 0.69 15.82 9.61
C ARG A 177 1.52 14.57 9.89
N ALA A 178 1.31 13.50 9.13
CA ALA A 178 2.12 12.30 9.27
C ALA A 178 3.60 12.55 8.93
N LEU A 179 3.89 13.31 7.87
CA LEU A 179 5.26 13.69 7.48
C LEU A 179 5.95 14.56 8.52
N THR A 180 5.21 15.47 9.17
CA THR A 180 5.75 16.40 10.18
C THR A 180 5.70 15.87 11.60
N GLY A 181 5.17 14.66 11.82
CA GLY A 181 5.00 14.08 13.16
C GLY A 181 3.91 14.75 14.01
N ALA A 182 3.04 15.57 13.39
CA ALA A 182 1.96 16.23 14.09
C ALA A 182 0.83 15.24 14.47
N PRO A 183 0.13 15.43 15.61
CA PRO A 183 -0.97 14.55 16.00
C PRO A 183 -2.13 14.57 15.00
N ILE A 184 -2.72 13.40 14.75
CA ILE A 184 -3.91 13.24 13.89
C ILE A 184 -5.06 12.64 14.74
N PRO A 185 -5.70 13.45 15.58
CA PRO A 185 -6.84 12.98 16.37
C PRO A 185 -8.05 12.73 15.48
N ARG A 186 -9.00 11.89 15.93
CA ARG A 186 -10.25 11.61 15.19
C ARG A 186 -11.02 12.88 14.85
N SER A 187 -11.09 13.82 15.78
CA SER A 187 -11.76 15.12 15.57
C SER A 187 -11.19 15.90 14.38
N PHE A 188 -9.89 15.77 14.12
CA PHE A 188 -9.26 16.40 12.95
C PHE A 188 -9.75 15.75 11.63
N SER A 189 -9.72 14.41 11.54
CA SER A 189 -10.22 13.71 10.35
C SER A 189 -11.72 13.95 10.13
N ASP A 190 -12.51 13.97 11.20
CA ASP A 190 -13.96 14.21 11.14
C ASP A 190 -14.26 15.66 10.73
N GLY A 191 -13.47 16.62 11.21
CA GLY A 191 -13.58 18.03 10.83
C GLY A 191 -13.29 18.27 9.34
N LEU A 192 -12.28 17.59 8.76
CA LEU A 192 -12.01 17.68 7.32
C LEU A 192 -13.23 17.23 6.49
N VAL A 193 -13.88 16.14 6.88
CA VAL A 193 -15.07 15.65 6.17
C VAL A 193 -16.22 16.64 6.27
N ALA A 194 -16.49 17.17 7.48
CA ALA A 194 -17.52 18.16 7.70
C ALA A 194 -17.28 19.45 6.90
N ASP A 195 -16.03 19.92 6.85
CA ASP A 195 -15.67 21.14 6.15
C ASP A 195 -15.72 21.01 4.62
N ILE A 196 -15.43 19.84 4.08
CA ILE A 196 -15.28 19.65 2.63
C ILE A 196 -16.52 19.03 1.99
N LEU A 197 -17.17 18.06 2.66
CA LEU A 197 -18.30 17.35 2.07
C LEU A 197 -19.66 17.79 2.65
N ASP A 198 -19.78 18.02 3.96
CA ASP A 198 -21.09 18.36 4.57
C ASP A 198 -21.54 19.78 4.21
N ARG A 199 -20.62 20.74 3.99
CA ARG A 199 -20.97 22.11 3.57
C ARG A 199 -21.59 22.22 2.18
N HIS A 200 -21.46 21.18 1.37
CA HIS A 200 -21.98 21.16 -0.01
C HIS A 200 -23.26 20.34 -0.13
N SER A 201 -23.79 19.81 0.98
CA SER A 201 -24.99 18.97 1.04
C SER A 201 -26.26 19.74 1.42
N GLY A 202 -26.22 21.10 1.36
CA GLY A 202 -27.32 22.01 1.71
C GLY A 202 -27.93 22.71 0.50
#